data_9857616783bdfdad3603dc2f8d459ae3
#
_entry.id   9857616783bdfdad3603dc2f8d459ae3
#
_cell.length_a   1.000
_cell.length_b   1.000
_cell.length_c   1.000
_cell.angle_alpha   90.00
_cell.angle_beta   90.00
_cell.angle_gamma   90.00
#
_symmetry.space_group_name_H-M   'P 1'
#
loop_
_entity.id
_entity.type
_entity.pdbx_description
1 polymer ?
#
loop_
_entity_poly.entity_id
_entity_poly.type
_entity_poly.pdbx_seq_one_letter_code
_entity_poly.pdbx_strand_id
1 'polypeptide(L)'
;MKMQLMAFAALAAGTLLTSTGAFATGLATCDSGPKSSWQPQEKLEQQLKEKGWQIRRVKEDGGCYEVYAVTEKGERVEAYFHPVTLAPVPTKAR
;
A
#
# COMPACT_ATOMS: atom_id res chain seq x y z
N MET A 1 30.55 29.69 33.18
CA MET A 1 30.30 29.38 32.78
C MET A 1 29.84 28.78 31.97
N LYS A 2 29.59 28.53 31.67
CA LYS A 2 29.27 28.00 31.03
C LYS A 2 28.74 27.35 30.23
N MET A 3 28.55 27.12 29.96
CA MET A 3 28.13 26.61 29.33
C MET A 3 27.75 25.97 28.51
N GLN A 4 27.44 25.66 28.21
CA GLN A 4 27.13 25.13 27.51
C GLN A 4 26.64 24.42 26.79
N LEU A 5 26.45 24.17 26.53
CA LEU A 5 26.04 23.56 25.89
C LEU A 5 25.55 22.96 25.12
N MET A 6 25.36 22.68 24.83
CA MET A 6 25.01 22.18 24.14
C MET A 6 24.61 21.48 23.39
N ALA A 7 24.42 21.17 23.18
CA ALA A 7 24.11 20.60 22.48
C ALA A 7 23.49 20.06 21.84
N PHE A 8 23.24 19.67 21.61
CA PHE A 8 22.75 19.13 21.08
C PHE A 8 22.29 18.52 20.27
N ALA A 9 22.20 18.36 20.05
CA ALA A 9 21.78 17.95 19.35
C ALA A 9 21.32 17.36 18.69
N ALA A 10 21.31 16.95 18.52
CA ALA A 10 20.92 16.39 17.87
C ALA A 10 20.31 15.80 17.40
N LEU A 11 20.09 15.39 17.21
CA LEU A 11 19.58 14.84 16.79
C LEU A 11 19.01 14.34 16.11
N ALA A 12 18.88 14.12 16.00
CA ALA A 12 18.38 13.76 15.39
C ALA A 12 17.88 13.26 14.78
N ALA A 13 17.91 13.05 14.67
CA ALA A 13 17.48 12.68 14.08
C ALA A 13 17.03 12.01 13.58
N GLY A 14 16.94 11.68 13.44
CA GLY A 14 16.59 11.05 12.95
C GLY A 14 15.98 10.51 12.53
N THR A 15 15.85 10.32 12.69
CA THR A 15 15.26 9.81 12.35
C THR A 15 14.66 9.40 11.70
N LEU A 16 14.56 9.25 11.50
CA LEU A 16 14.06 8.91 10.96
C LEU A 16 13.56 8.44 10.31
N LEU A 17 13.48 8.38 10.18
CA LEU A 17 13.01 7.96 9.70
C LEU A 17 12.63 7.25 9.21
N THR A 18 12.68 6.93 9.26
CA THR A 18 12.38 6.19 8.87
C THR A 18 11.52 5.66 8.50
N SER A 19 11.21 5.54 8.65
CA SER A 19 10.39 4.93 8.37
C SER A 19 9.79 4.81 7.52
N THR A 20 10.00 5.20 7.30
CA THR A 20 9.23 5.00 6.52
C THR A 20 9.11 3.80 5.72
N GLY A 21 9.56 3.07 5.47
CA GLY A 21 9.30 1.89 4.73
C GLY A 21 8.00 1.22 5.01
N ALA A 22 7.02 2.02 5.31
CA ALA A 22 5.74 1.47 5.65
C ALA A 22 5.08 0.75 4.47
N PHE A 23 5.43 1.12 3.25
CA PHE A 23 4.79 0.56 2.07
C PHE A 23 5.73 -0.41 1.38
N ALA A 24 5.21 -1.57 1.03
CA ALA A 24 5.93 -2.54 0.22
C ALA A 24 5.29 -2.59 -1.16
N THR A 25 6.11 -2.54 -2.20
CA THR A 25 5.66 -2.71 -3.57
C THR A 25 6.38 -3.90 -4.17
N GLY A 26 5.96 -4.29 -5.37
CA GLY A 26 6.60 -5.42 -6.03
C GLY A 26 6.23 -6.75 -5.43
N LEU A 27 5.13 -6.83 -4.69
CA LEU A 27 4.71 -8.08 -4.04
C LEU A 27 4.04 -9.03 -5.01
N ALA A 28 3.58 -8.55 -6.15
CA ALA A 28 2.95 -9.37 -7.17
C ALA A 28 3.06 -8.69 -8.51
N THR A 29 2.92 -9.48 -9.56
CA THR A 29 2.80 -8.97 -10.94
C THR A 29 1.59 -9.60 -11.57
N CYS A 30 0.95 -8.88 -12.48
CA CYS A 30 -0.22 -9.36 -13.20
C CYS A 30 0.02 -9.28 -14.69
N ASP A 31 -0.37 -10.32 -15.40
CA ASP A 31 -0.37 -10.32 -16.86
C ASP A 31 -1.71 -9.75 -17.31
N SER A 32 -1.78 -8.42 -17.33
CA SER A 32 -3.05 -7.72 -17.47
C SER A 32 -3.30 -7.12 -18.85
N GLY A 33 -2.32 -7.24 -19.75
CA GLY A 33 -2.46 -6.68 -21.09
C GLY A 33 -2.58 -5.16 -21.07
N PRO A 34 -3.14 -4.57 -22.13
CA PRO A 34 -3.21 -3.11 -22.22
C PRO A 34 -4.21 -2.56 -21.21
N LYS A 35 -3.93 -1.35 -20.75
CA LYS A 35 -4.80 -0.70 -19.77
C LYS A 35 -6.22 -0.48 -20.27
N SER A 36 -6.40 -0.44 -21.56
CA SER A 36 -7.74 -0.30 -22.11
C SER A 36 -8.65 -1.49 -21.80
N SER A 37 -8.06 -2.63 -21.40
CA SER A 37 -8.84 -3.82 -21.01
C SER A 37 -9.10 -3.88 -19.51
N TRP A 38 -8.56 -2.95 -18.73
CA TRP A 38 -8.71 -2.95 -17.27
C TRP A 38 -10.09 -2.46 -16.88
N GLN A 39 -10.64 -3.05 -15.85
CA GLN A 39 -11.85 -2.52 -15.24
C GLN A 39 -11.52 -1.27 -14.43
N PRO A 40 -12.47 -0.34 -14.31
CA PRO A 40 -12.19 0.88 -13.55
C PRO A 40 -11.92 0.57 -12.09
N GLN A 41 -11.02 1.35 -11.52
CA GLN A 41 -10.64 1.22 -10.12
C GLN A 41 -11.84 1.30 -9.19
N GLU A 42 -12.80 2.15 -9.54
CA GLU A 42 -14.00 2.35 -8.73
C GLU A 42 -14.79 1.05 -8.55
N LYS A 43 -14.76 0.21 -9.55
CA LYS A 43 -15.48 -1.06 -9.47
C LYS A 43 -14.84 -1.97 -8.43
N LEU A 44 -13.53 -2.01 -8.38
CA LEU A 44 -12.80 -2.75 -7.35
C LEU A 44 -13.10 -2.18 -5.97
N GLU A 45 -13.08 -0.85 -5.85
CA GLU A 45 -13.36 -0.21 -4.57
C GLU A 45 -14.76 -0.55 -4.07
N GLN A 46 -15.74 -0.53 -4.95
CA GLN A 46 -17.10 -0.88 -4.58
C GLN A 46 -17.18 -2.33 -4.10
N GLN A 47 -16.51 -3.23 -4.82
CA GLN A 47 -16.50 -4.65 -4.48
C GLN A 47 -15.92 -4.87 -3.08
N LEU A 48 -14.85 -4.17 -2.75
CA LEU A 48 -14.20 -4.32 -1.45
C LEU A 48 -15.01 -3.65 -0.34
N LYS A 49 -15.64 -2.53 -0.63
CA LYS A 49 -16.53 -1.89 0.36
C LYS A 49 -17.69 -2.78 0.72
N GLU A 50 -18.22 -3.51 -0.25
CA GLU A 50 -19.30 -4.45 0.02
C GLU A 50 -18.87 -5.56 0.95
N LYS A 51 -17.58 -5.86 1.01
CA LYS A 51 -17.04 -6.83 1.95
C LYS A 51 -16.74 -6.23 3.32
N GLY A 52 -16.95 -4.93 3.47
CA GLY A 52 -16.68 -4.26 4.74
C GLY A 52 -15.29 -3.70 4.86
N TRP A 53 -14.54 -3.62 3.77
CA TRP A 53 -13.20 -3.07 3.81
C TRP A 53 -13.23 -1.56 3.80
N GLN A 54 -12.28 -0.95 4.50
CA GLN A 54 -12.04 0.48 4.43
C GLN A 54 -10.81 0.70 3.58
N ILE A 55 -11.00 1.31 2.42
CA ILE A 55 -9.92 1.51 1.48
C ILE A 55 -9.19 2.79 1.81
N ARG A 56 -7.87 2.70 1.95
CA ARG A 56 -7.02 3.83 2.22
C ARG A 56 -6.42 4.39 0.95
N ARG A 57 -6.04 3.50 0.04
CA ARG A 57 -5.38 3.91 -1.18
C ARG A 57 -5.41 2.77 -2.18
N VAL A 58 -5.53 3.12 -3.46
CA VAL A 58 -5.37 2.17 -4.55
C VAL A 58 -4.33 2.73 -5.50
N LYS A 59 -3.42 1.90 -5.94
CA LYS A 59 -2.42 2.29 -6.94
C LYS A 59 -2.19 1.14 -7.89
N GLU A 60 -1.42 1.39 -8.93
CA GLU A 60 -1.05 0.37 -9.91
C GLU A 60 0.37 -0.05 -9.63
N ASP A 61 0.61 -1.34 -9.59
CA ASP A 61 1.93 -1.87 -9.33
C ASP A 61 2.07 -3.22 -10.00
N GLY A 62 3.10 -3.36 -10.84
CA GLY A 62 3.38 -4.62 -11.50
C GLY A 62 2.26 -5.11 -12.41
N GLY A 63 1.47 -4.21 -12.96
CA GLY A 63 0.33 -4.58 -13.79
C GLY A 63 -0.90 -4.97 -13.00
N CYS A 64 -0.88 -4.78 -11.69
CA CYS A 64 -2.01 -5.09 -10.81
C CYS A 64 -2.58 -3.81 -10.21
N TYR A 65 -3.78 -3.91 -9.64
CA TYR A 65 -4.21 -2.92 -8.65
C TYR A 65 -3.68 -3.35 -7.30
N GLU A 66 -3.03 -2.42 -6.63
CA GLU A 66 -2.53 -2.63 -5.26
C GLU A 66 -3.38 -1.80 -4.31
N VAL A 67 -3.95 -2.44 -3.29
CA VAL A 67 -4.90 -1.81 -2.37
C VAL A 67 -4.32 -1.81 -0.98
N TYR A 68 -4.28 -0.63 -0.38
CA TYR A 68 -3.97 -0.46 1.04
C TYR A 68 -5.29 -0.25 1.75
N ALA A 69 -5.62 -1.13 2.67
CA ALA A 69 -6.94 -1.12 3.27
C ALA A 69 -6.94 -1.72 4.67
N VAL A 70 -8.06 -1.53 5.35
CA VAL A 70 -8.35 -2.23 6.60
C VAL A 70 -9.52 -3.15 6.30
N THR A 71 -9.38 -4.43 6.59
CA THR A 71 -10.42 -5.41 6.31
C THR A 71 -11.57 -5.30 7.31
N GLU A 72 -12.63 -6.06 7.08
CA GLU A 72 -13.77 -6.08 7.99
C GLU A 72 -13.39 -6.59 9.38
N LYS A 73 -12.25 -7.27 9.49
CA LYS A 73 -11.74 -7.75 10.78
C LYS A 73 -10.82 -6.75 11.46
N GLY A 74 -10.64 -5.58 10.86
CA GLY A 74 -9.77 -4.56 11.43
C GLY A 74 -8.28 -4.75 11.11
N GLU A 75 -7.96 -5.62 10.17
CA GLU A 75 -6.56 -5.90 9.82
C GLU A 75 -6.10 -5.00 8.69
N ARG A 76 -4.91 -4.46 8.82
CA ARG A 76 -4.28 -3.70 7.74
C ARG A 76 -3.73 -4.67 6.72
N VAL A 77 -4.03 -4.41 5.45
CA VAL A 77 -3.56 -5.27 4.38
C VAL A 77 -3.02 -4.44 3.23
N GLU A 78 -2.11 -5.07 2.50
CA GLU A 78 -1.66 -4.63 1.18
C GLU A 78 -2.03 -5.76 0.24
N ALA A 79 -3.11 -5.58 -0.49
CA ALA A 79 -3.68 -6.65 -1.29
C ALA A 79 -3.59 -6.30 -2.77
N TYR A 80 -3.36 -7.31 -3.59
CA TYR A 80 -3.24 -7.15 -5.03
C TYR A 80 -4.40 -7.81 -5.73
N PHE A 81 -4.87 -7.16 -6.78
CA PHE A 81 -6.01 -7.65 -7.57
C PHE A 81 -5.70 -7.52 -9.04
N HIS A 82 -6.13 -8.52 -9.80
CA HIS A 82 -5.97 -8.50 -11.23
C HIS A 82 -6.91 -7.45 -11.82
N PRO A 83 -6.40 -6.50 -12.61
CA PRO A 83 -7.25 -5.38 -13.03
C PRO A 83 -8.29 -5.74 -14.08
N VAL A 84 -8.14 -6.88 -14.75
CA VAL A 84 -9.12 -7.30 -15.75
C VAL A 84 -10.25 -8.08 -15.09
N THR A 85 -9.95 -8.97 -14.16
CA THR A 85 -10.94 -9.83 -13.53
C THR A 85 -11.37 -9.36 -12.16
N LEU A 86 -10.54 -8.53 -11.52
CA LEU A 86 -10.67 -8.08 -10.13
C LEU A 86 -10.53 -9.21 -9.12
N ALA A 87 -9.97 -10.33 -9.55
CA ALA A 87 -9.71 -11.46 -8.66
C ALA A 87 -8.49 -11.15 -7.78
N PRO A 88 -8.47 -11.62 -6.54
CA PRO A 88 -7.30 -11.47 -5.68
C PRO A 88 -6.09 -12.19 -6.28
N VAL A 89 -4.93 -11.61 -6.09
CA VAL A 89 -3.67 -12.17 -6.57
C VAL A 89 -2.78 -12.44 -5.36
N PRO A 90 -2.24 -13.65 -5.25
CA PRO A 90 -1.33 -13.94 -4.14
C PRO A 90 -0.11 -13.04 -4.16
N THR A 91 0.36 -12.66 -2.99
CA THR A 91 1.53 -11.81 -2.85
C THR A 91 2.70 -12.59 -2.28
N LYS A 92 3.90 -12.12 -2.61
CA LYS A 92 5.10 -12.71 -2.06
C LYS A 92 5.22 -12.36 -0.58
N ALA A 93 5.73 -13.30 0.19
CA ALA A 93 6.08 -13.03 1.57
C ALA A 93 7.26 -12.06 1.62
N ARG A 94 7.32 -11.25 2.66
CA ARG A 94 8.41 -10.32 2.88
C ARG A 94 9.38 -10.86 3.88
#